data_c54ef178d4636d36040d9e0431c8ae94
#
_entry.id   c54ef178d4636d36040d9e0431c8ae94
#
_cell.length_a   1.000
_cell.length_b   1.000
_cell.length_c   1.000
_cell.angle_alpha   90.00
_cell.angle_beta   90.00
_cell.angle_gamma   90.00
#
_symmetry.space_group_name_H-M   'P 1'
#
loop_
_entity.id
_entity.type
_entity.pdbx_description
1 polymer ?
#
loop_
_entity_poly.entity_id
_entity_poly.type
_entity_poly.pdbx_seq_one_letter_code
_entity_poly.pdbx_strand_id
1 'polypeptide(L)'
;MSIKSIRIENLLSYDTLIINNIKDLNCVIGKNNVGKSNLLKLLSFFYKKIDNIKCIPPELHSNYSSHGSISIQYDLTRIKNIVTSKRKGKTDFFKHIYNTFFKGSPMGVEKDFFTNRINDTTFTLKLTIHSNNAFSWSTKNNSEIDLIGYLFPFFEIETRHINLYDWDKLW
;
A
#
# COMPACT_ATOMS: atom_id res chain seq x y z
N MET A 1 -12.70 1.58 5.21
CA MET A 1 -11.25 1.32 5.19
C MET A 1 -10.73 2.16 4.04
N SER A 2 -9.71 2.97 4.25
CA SER A 2 -9.24 3.88 3.20
C SER A 2 -7.72 4.04 3.26
N ILE A 3 -7.14 4.34 2.13
CA ILE A 3 -5.77 4.85 2.03
C ILE A 3 -5.83 6.34 2.36
N LYS A 4 -4.97 6.82 3.25
CA LYS A 4 -4.87 8.24 3.62
C LYS A 4 -3.95 9.02 2.70
N SER A 5 -2.78 8.44 2.44
CA SER A 5 -1.77 9.09 1.59
C SER A 5 -0.89 8.07 0.89
N ILE A 6 -0.31 8.50 -0.21
CA ILE A 6 0.71 7.78 -0.97
C ILE A 6 1.90 8.73 -1.14
N ARG A 7 3.09 8.21 -0.87
CA ARG A 7 4.35 8.92 -1.13
C ARG A 7 5.26 8.03 -1.96
N ILE A 8 5.78 8.58 -3.04
CA ILE A 8 6.72 7.92 -3.95
C ILE A 8 7.94 8.81 -4.04
N GLU A 9 9.11 8.20 -3.92
CA GLU A 9 10.41 8.88 -3.96
C GLU A 9 11.36 8.14 -4.88
N ASN A 10 12.02 8.87 -5.75
CA ASN A 10 13.14 8.42 -6.60
C ASN A 10 12.82 7.22 -7.49
N LEU A 11 11.61 7.16 -8.05
CA LEU A 11 11.17 6.06 -8.91
C LEU A 11 10.56 6.58 -10.21
N LEU A 12 10.96 5.99 -11.32
CA LEU A 12 10.48 6.32 -12.67
C LEU A 12 10.60 7.83 -12.94
N SER A 13 9.48 8.49 -13.25
CA SER A 13 9.40 9.93 -13.50
C SER A 13 9.29 10.80 -12.24
N TYR A 14 9.29 10.17 -11.07
CA TYR A 14 9.09 10.88 -9.81
C TYR A 14 10.37 11.03 -9.01
N ASP A 15 10.79 12.27 -8.82
CA ASP A 15 11.70 12.65 -7.76
C ASP A 15 10.98 12.52 -6.40
N THR A 16 9.89 13.25 -6.24
CA THR A 16 8.98 13.10 -5.10
C THR A 16 7.54 13.33 -5.56
N LEU A 17 6.66 12.38 -5.23
CA LEU A 17 5.22 12.53 -5.38
C LEU A 17 4.56 12.27 -4.03
N ILE A 18 3.70 13.21 -3.61
CA ILE A 18 2.88 13.05 -2.39
C ILE A 18 1.42 13.27 -2.75
N ILE A 19 0.58 12.28 -2.50
CA ILE A 19 -0.87 12.37 -2.66
C ILE A 19 -1.49 12.20 -1.28
N ASN A 20 -2.13 13.25 -0.80
CA ASN A 20 -2.81 13.29 0.49
C ASN A 20 -4.33 13.31 0.32
N ASN A 21 -5.05 13.03 1.39
CA ASN A 21 -6.52 13.13 1.43
C ASN A 21 -7.23 12.28 0.37
N ILE A 22 -6.72 11.07 0.14
CA ILE A 22 -7.32 10.10 -0.78
C ILE A 22 -8.74 9.78 -0.31
N LYS A 23 -9.71 9.86 -1.21
CA LYS A 23 -11.14 9.59 -0.99
C LYS A 23 -11.55 8.25 -1.60
N ASP A 24 -12.83 7.88 -1.46
CA ASP A 24 -13.37 6.66 -2.05
C ASP A 24 -13.29 6.66 -3.59
N LEU A 25 -13.39 7.82 -4.21
CA LEU A 25 -13.17 8.03 -5.65
C LEU A 25 -12.12 9.12 -5.86
N ASN A 26 -11.09 8.78 -6.63
CA ASN A 26 -10.03 9.73 -7.00
C ASN A 26 -9.81 9.66 -8.51
N CYS A 27 -9.69 10.83 -9.14
CA CYS A 27 -9.43 10.93 -10.56
C CYS A 27 -8.06 11.58 -10.80
N VAL A 28 -7.19 10.89 -11.53
CA VAL A 28 -5.87 11.40 -11.89
C VAL A 28 -5.92 11.98 -13.30
N ILE A 29 -5.93 13.29 -13.39
CA ILE A 29 -6.03 14.03 -14.67
C ILE A 29 -4.69 14.74 -14.96
N GLY A 30 -4.32 14.82 -16.20
CA GLY A 30 -3.13 15.54 -16.65
C GLY A 30 -2.80 15.26 -18.09
N LYS A 31 -1.88 16.05 -18.68
CA LYS A 31 -1.38 15.86 -20.05
C LYS A 31 -0.75 14.46 -20.22
N ASN A 32 -0.58 14.01 -21.46
CA ASN A 32 0.18 12.79 -21.73
C ASN A 32 1.64 12.98 -21.26
N ASN A 33 2.28 11.91 -20.88
CA ASN A 33 3.66 11.86 -20.37
C ASN A 33 3.97 12.56 -19.04
N VAL A 34 2.97 12.98 -18.26
CA VAL A 34 3.19 13.54 -16.91
C VAL A 34 3.28 12.48 -15.79
N GLY A 35 3.42 11.22 -16.15
CA GLY A 35 3.64 10.16 -15.14
C GLY A 35 2.38 9.42 -14.66
N LYS A 36 1.16 9.76 -15.10
CA LYS A 36 -0.08 9.08 -14.64
C LYS A 36 0.00 7.55 -14.67
N SER A 37 0.46 6.99 -15.80
CA SER A 37 0.66 5.55 -15.95
C SER A 37 1.76 5.01 -15.04
N ASN A 38 2.77 5.82 -14.71
CA ASN A 38 3.83 5.44 -13.79
C ASN A 38 3.30 5.29 -12.36
N LEU A 39 2.35 6.14 -11.93
CA LEU A 39 1.69 5.98 -10.64
C LEU A 39 1.00 4.61 -10.54
N LEU A 40 0.19 4.25 -11.54
CA LEU A 40 -0.50 2.95 -11.56
C LEU A 40 0.47 1.77 -11.58
N LYS A 41 1.54 1.84 -12.40
CA LYS A 41 2.61 0.83 -12.43
C LYS A 41 3.27 0.64 -11.06
N LEU A 42 3.56 1.74 -10.35
CA LEU A 42 4.18 1.69 -9.03
C LEU A 42 3.25 1.12 -7.96
N LEU A 43 1.96 1.47 -7.99
CA LEU A 43 0.96 0.87 -7.11
C LEU A 43 0.77 -0.62 -7.39
N SER A 44 0.64 -1.00 -8.67
CA SER A 44 0.57 -2.41 -9.07
C SER A 44 1.80 -3.19 -8.60
N PHE A 45 3.00 -2.63 -8.77
CA PHE A 45 4.23 -3.25 -8.28
C PHE A 45 4.22 -3.44 -6.75
N PHE A 46 3.82 -2.40 -5.99
CA PHE A 46 3.75 -2.45 -4.54
C PHE A 46 2.85 -3.59 -4.06
N TYR A 47 1.64 -3.72 -4.61
CA TYR A 47 0.69 -4.76 -4.22
C TYR A 47 1.11 -6.16 -4.71
N LYS A 48 1.71 -6.28 -5.90
CA LYS A 48 2.31 -7.53 -6.35
C LYS A 48 3.41 -8.02 -5.39
N LYS A 49 4.16 -7.08 -4.75
CA LYS A 49 5.16 -7.45 -3.74
C LYS A 49 4.54 -7.87 -2.40
N ILE A 50 3.39 -7.30 -2.01
CA ILE A 50 2.61 -7.82 -0.87
C ILE A 50 2.20 -9.27 -1.12
N ASP A 51 1.72 -9.59 -2.33
CA ASP A 51 1.28 -10.94 -2.71
C ASP A 51 2.43 -11.89 -3.08
N ASN A 52 3.68 -11.48 -2.85
CA ASN A 52 4.89 -12.25 -3.21
C ASN A 52 4.99 -12.62 -4.71
N ILE A 53 4.34 -11.85 -5.57
CA ILE A 53 4.40 -12.09 -7.02
C ILE A 53 5.75 -11.62 -7.56
N LYS A 54 6.41 -12.48 -8.34
CA LYS A 54 7.64 -12.12 -9.05
C LYS A 54 7.31 -11.09 -10.14
N CYS A 55 7.94 -9.93 -10.05
CA CYS A 55 7.81 -8.86 -11.04
C CYS A 55 9.10 -8.06 -11.13
N ILE A 56 9.32 -7.44 -12.27
CA ILE A 56 10.50 -6.62 -12.52
C ILE A 56 10.39 -5.34 -11.67
N PRO A 57 11.43 -4.99 -10.89
CA PRO A 57 11.45 -3.74 -10.14
C PRO A 57 11.35 -2.54 -11.09
N PRO A 58 10.67 -1.47 -10.68
CA PRO A 58 10.69 -0.21 -11.42
C PRO A 58 12.08 0.43 -11.36
N GLU A 59 12.45 1.11 -12.42
CA GLU A 59 13.72 1.83 -12.51
C GLU A 59 13.76 2.97 -11.49
N LEU A 60 14.95 3.24 -10.95
CA LEU A 60 15.20 4.43 -10.15
C LEU A 60 15.10 5.69 -11.00
N HIS A 61 14.71 6.79 -10.39
CA HIS A 61 14.74 8.09 -11.07
C HIS A 61 16.18 8.42 -11.49
N SER A 62 16.34 9.03 -12.67
CA SER A 62 17.65 9.29 -13.29
C SER A 62 18.65 10.04 -12.40
N ASN A 63 18.16 10.83 -11.45
CA ASN A 63 19.00 11.61 -10.54
C ASN A 63 19.43 10.83 -9.29
N TYR A 64 18.98 9.58 -9.13
CA TYR A 64 19.23 8.79 -7.92
C TYR A 64 19.76 7.41 -8.29
N SER A 65 20.83 7.02 -7.61
CA SER A 65 21.54 5.76 -7.88
C SER A 65 21.48 4.74 -6.74
N SER A 66 20.96 5.12 -5.57
CA SER A 66 21.01 4.25 -4.39
C SER A 66 19.71 3.51 -4.13
N HIS A 67 18.60 4.22 -4.01
CA HIS A 67 17.29 3.62 -3.72
C HIS A 67 16.13 4.54 -4.07
N GLY A 68 14.99 3.94 -4.30
CA GLY A 68 13.68 4.60 -4.39
C GLY A 68 12.70 3.96 -3.42
N SER A 69 11.55 4.61 -3.18
CA SER A 69 10.58 4.06 -2.23
C SER A 69 9.13 4.38 -2.58
N ILE A 70 8.25 3.48 -2.14
CA ILE A 70 6.80 3.65 -2.18
C ILE A 70 6.29 3.48 -0.76
N SER A 71 5.59 4.49 -0.23
CA SER A 71 4.99 4.45 1.10
C SER A 71 3.49 4.68 0.99
N ILE A 72 2.70 3.80 1.59
CA ILE A 72 1.24 3.93 1.63
C ILE A 72 0.79 3.97 3.09
N GLN A 73 0.03 5.01 3.44
CA GLN A 73 -0.56 5.17 4.76
C GLN A 73 -2.02 4.74 4.71
N TYR A 74 -2.37 3.79 5.57
CA TYR A 74 -3.69 3.18 5.71
C TYR A 74 -4.42 3.72 6.92
N ASP A 75 -5.74 3.91 6.81
CA ASP A 75 -6.63 4.24 7.93
C ASP A 75 -7.21 2.95 8.51
N LEU A 76 -6.83 2.63 9.72
CA LEU A 76 -7.29 1.47 10.47
C LEU A 76 -8.40 1.80 11.49
N THR A 77 -8.92 3.03 11.51
CA THR A 77 -9.94 3.48 12.51
C THR A 77 -11.13 2.54 12.55
N ARG A 78 -11.70 2.22 11.39
CA ARG A 78 -12.85 1.31 11.29
C ARG A 78 -12.52 -0.10 11.76
N ILE A 79 -11.33 -0.60 11.41
CA ILE A 79 -10.85 -1.93 11.81
C ILE A 79 -10.67 -1.96 13.33
N LYS A 80 -10.03 -0.94 13.91
CA LYS A 80 -9.86 -0.82 15.36
C LYS A 80 -11.21 -0.90 16.08
N ASN A 81 -12.20 -0.15 15.62
CA ASN A 81 -13.54 -0.15 16.22
C ASN A 81 -14.21 -1.53 16.16
N ILE A 82 -14.04 -2.28 15.06
CA ILE A 82 -14.58 -3.63 14.91
C ILE A 82 -13.89 -4.60 15.87
N VAL A 83 -12.54 -4.61 15.90
CA VAL A 83 -11.80 -5.60 16.69
C VAL A 83 -11.80 -5.32 18.18
N THR A 84 -11.96 -4.05 18.60
CA THR A 84 -12.06 -3.66 20.02
C THR A 84 -13.47 -3.75 20.56
N SER A 85 -14.51 -3.83 19.70
CA SER A 85 -15.89 -3.99 20.17
C SER A 85 -16.03 -5.22 21.05
N LYS A 86 -16.75 -5.10 22.19
CA LYS A 86 -16.92 -6.17 23.20
C LYS A 86 -17.86 -7.30 22.79
N ARG A 87 -18.13 -7.50 21.51
CA ARG A 87 -19.07 -8.53 21.07
C ARG A 87 -18.50 -9.93 21.36
N LYS A 88 -19.30 -10.77 22.01
CA LYS A 88 -19.03 -12.18 22.22
C LYS A 88 -18.92 -12.87 20.85
N GLY A 89 -17.96 -13.77 20.67
CA GLY A 89 -17.83 -14.56 19.45
C GLY A 89 -16.85 -14.02 18.40
N LYS A 90 -15.85 -13.23 18.80
CA LYS A 90 -14.78 -12.82 17.87
C LYS A 90 -14.05 -14.03 17.32
N THR A 91 -13.99 -14.12 16.00
CA THR A 91 -13.20 -15.14 15.30
C THR A 91 -11.71 -14.98 15.60
N ASP A 92 -10.94 -16.03 15.43
CA ASP A 92 -9.49 -15.98 15.60
C ASP A 92 -8.83 -14.98 14.65
N PHE A 93 -9.44 -14.74 13.50
CA PHE A 93 -9.03 -13.70 12.56
C PHE A 93 -9.07 -12.28 13.18
N PHE A 94 -10.15 -11.90 13.86
CA PHE A 94 -10.21 -10.61 14.55
C PHE A 94 -9.21 -10.50 15.70
N LYS A 95 -8.95 -11.59 16.41
CA LYS A 95 -7.91 -11.66 17.44
C LYS A 95 -6.53 -11.45 16.80
N HIS A 96 -6.29 -12.07 15.65
CA HIS A 96 -5.04 -11.91 14.91
C HIS A 96 -4.82 -10.45 14.48
N ILE A 97 -5.81 -9.81 13.87
CA ILE A 97 -5.74 -8.37 13.52
C ILE A 97 -5.44 -7.51 14.75
N TYR A 98 -6.16 -7.73 15.86
CA TYR A 98 -5.94 -6.99 17.09
C TYR A 98 -4.51 -7.15 17.62
N ASN A 99 -4.02 -8.38 17.66
CA ASN A 99 -2.67 -8.67 18.14
C ASN A 99 -1.59 -8.08 17.25
N THR A 100 -1.81 -8.03 15.93
CA THR A 100 -0.83 -7.54 14.97
C THR A 100 -0.72 -6.02 14.98
N PHE A 101 -1.86 -5.30 14.99
CA PHE A 101 -1.84 -3.85 14.82
C PHE A 101 -2.08 -3.05 16.11
N PHE A 102 -2.77 -3.61 17.10
CA PHE A 102 -3.28 -2.85 18.24
C PHE A 102 -2.79 -3.36 19.60
N LYS A 103 -2.32 -4.59 19.70
CA LYS A 103 -1.72 -5.10 20.93
C LYS A 103 -0.27 -4.62 20.96
N GLY A 104 0.12 -3.88 21.99
CA GLY A 104 1.50 -3.47 22.20
C GLY A 104 2.44 -4.68 22.16
N SER A 105 3.63 -4.51 21.57
CA SER A 105 4.65 -5.55 21.53
C SER A 105 4.96 -6.06 22.94
N PRO A 106 5.11 -7.36 23.16
CA PRO A 106 5.59 -7.87 24.43
C PRO A 106 6.95 -7.25 24.75
N MET A 107 7.19 -6.97 26.03
CA MET A 107 8.40 -6.34 26.56
C MET A 107 9.67 -6.87 25.86
N GLY A 108 10.46 -5.97 25.28
CA GLY A 108 11.82 -6.27 24.83
C GLY A 108 12.19 -5.88 23.42
N VAL A 109 11.28 -5.42 22.59
CA VAL A 109 11.59 -4.93 21.24
C VAL A 109 11.35 -3.43 21.19
N GLU A 110 12.35 -2.69 20.72
CA GLU A 110 12.47 -1.23 20.61
C GLU A 110 11.16 -0.45 20.75
N LYS A 111 11.02 0.19 21.91
CA LYS A 111 9.83 0.95 22.33
C LYS A 111 9.41 2.05 21.34
N ASP A 112 10.34 2.57 20.54
CA ASP A 112 10.10 3.79 19.77
C ASP A 112 9.30 3.57 18.48
N PHE A 113 9.32 2.38 17.91
CA PHE A 113 8.59 2.09 16.68
C PHE A 113 7.13 1.66 16.92
N PHE A 114 6.83 1.10 18.11
CA PHE A 114 5.54 0.49 18.42
C PHE A 114 4.66 1.32 19.37
N THR A 115 5.23 2.20 20.18
CA THR A 115 4.45 3.04 21.12
C THR A 115 3.54 4.04 20.41
N ASN A 116 3.94 4.50 19.21
CA ASN A 116 3.08 5.39 18.40
C ASN A 116 1.90 4.65 17.74
N ARG A 117 1.91 3.32 17.69
CA ARG A 117 0.83 2.53 17.06
C ARG A 117 -0.37 2.28 17.98
N ILE A 118 -0.20 2.28 19.28
CA ILE A 118 -1.30 1.96 20.23
C ILE A 118 -2.36 3.06 20.24
N ASN A 119 -1.97 4.30 20.01
CA ASN A 119 -2.86 5.46 19.97
C ASN A 119 -3.15 5.93 18.54
N ASP A 120 -2.39 5.48 17.56
CA ASP A 120 -2.56 5.87 16.17
C ASP A 120 -3.47 4.86 15.45
N THR A 121 -4.46 5.38 14.76
CA THR A 121 -5.35 4.60 13.90
C THR A 121 -4.81 4.50 12.48
N THR A 122 -3.58 4.90 12.25
CA THR A 122 -2.91 4.83 10.96
C THR A 122 -1.76 3.82 10.97
N PHE A 123 -1.55 3.18 9.85
CA PHE A 123 -0.42 2.30 9.62
C PHE A 123 0.25 2.67 8.30
N THR A 124 1.57 2.83 8.31
CA THR A 124 2.34 3.13 7.09
C THR A 124 3.20 1.94 6.71
N LEU A 125 2.98 1.41 5.52
CA LEU A 125 3.82 0.38 4.93
C LEU A 125 4.68 1.02 3.84
N LYS A 126 6.01 0.87 3.97
CA LYS A 126 6.98 1.40 3.00
C LYS A 126 7.75 0.24 2.37
N LEU A 127 7.83 0.25 1.04
CA LEU A 127 8.68 -0.60 0.22
C LEU A 127 9.85 0.24 -0.29
N THR A 128 11.07 -0.18 0.02
CA THR A 128 12.30 0.42 -0.52
C THR A 128 12.88 -0.50 -1.58
N ILE A 129 13.23 0.07 -2.74
CA ILE A 129 13.83 -0.61 -3.88
C ILE A 129 15.26 -0.10 -4.00
N HIS A 130 16.23 -1.01 -4.00
CA HIS A 130 17.66 -0.69 -4.03
C HIS A 130 18.21 -0.79 -5.47
N SER A 131 19.35 -0.14 -5.73
CA SER A 131 19.99 -0.14 -7.05
C SER A 131 20.37 -1.51 -7.57
N ASN A 132 20.56 -2.50 -6.69
CA ASN A 132 20.79 -3.90 -7.04
C ASN A 132 19.51 -4.70 -7.29
N ASN A 133 18.36 -4.04 -7.48
CA ASN A 133 17.03 -4.62 -7.61
C ASN A 133 16.53 -5.41 -6.39
N ALA A 134 17.23 -5.38 -5.26
CA ALA A 134 16.72 -5.88 -4.01
C ALA A 134 15.62 -4.96 -3.47
N PHE A 135 14.74 -5.49 -2.65
CA PHE A 135 13.73 -4.70 -1.97
C PHE A 135 13.65 -5.03 -0.48
N SER A 136 13.19 -4.07 0.30
CA SER A 136 12.97 -4.24 1.72
C SER A 136 11.71 -3.53 2.18
N TRP A 137 11.00 -4.16 3.11
CA TRP A 137 9.84 -3.56 3.77
C TRP A 137 10.26 -2.78 5.03
N SER A 138 9.49 -1.76 5.39
CA SER A 138 9.67 -1.03 6.65
C SER A 138 9.35 -1.84 7.89
N THR A 139 8.72 -2.99 7.73
CA THR A 139 8.43 -3.93 8.81
C THR A 139 9.09 -5.27 8.54
N LYS A 140 9.53 -5.94 9.62
CA LYS A 140 10.01 -7.33 9.57
C LYS A 140 8.91 -8.34 9.88
N ASN A 141 7.71 -7.86 10.21
CA ASN A 141 6.57 -8.71 10.56
C ASN A 141 5.74 -9.03 9.30
N ASN A 142 5.93 -10.20 8.74
CA ASN A 142 5.19 -10.66 7.57
C ASN A 142 3.67 -10.61 7.79
N SER A 143 3.18 -10.89 9.00
CA SER A 143 1.76 -10.82 9.29
C SER A 143 1.16 -9.42 9.10
N GLU A 144 1.94 -8.35 9.26
CA GLU A 144 1.48 -6.99 8.97
C GLU A 144 1.30 -6.78 7.46
N ILE A 145 2.23 -7.30 6.67
CA ILE A 145 2.20 -7.22 5.21
C ILE A 145 1.01 -7.99 4.67
N ASP A 146 0.86 -9.25 5.07
CA ASP A 146 -0.22 -10.14 4.64
C ASP A 146 -1.59 -9.58 5.01
N LEU A 147 -1.74 -9.06 6.24
CA LEU A 147 -3.00 -8.44 6.67
C LEU A 147 -3.33 -7.16 5.91
N ILE A 148 -2.33 -6.35 5.53
CA ILE A 148 -2.57 -5.18 4.67
C ILE A 148 -3.06 -5.63 3.30
N GLY A 149 -2.45 -6.62 2.67
CA GLY A 149 -2.92 -7.18 1.39
C GLY A 149 -4.37 -7.67 1.48
N TYR A 150 -4.71 -8.38 2.55
CA TYR A 150 -6.07 -8.88 2.77
C TYR A 150 -7.10 -7.78 3.05
N LEU A 151 -6.74 -6.78 3.88
CA LEU A 151 -7.66 -5.72 4.31
C LEU A 151 -7.83 -4.61 3.26
N PHE A 152 -6.84 -4.41 2.40
CA PHE A 152 -6.81 -3.36 1.37
C PHE A 152 -6.44 -3.96 0.00
N PRO A 153 -7.25 -4.87 -0.55
CA PRO A 153 -6.93 -5.51 -1.82
C PRO A 153 -6.87 -4.47 -2.95
N PHE A 154 -5.95 -4.67 -3.87
CA PHE A 154 -5.76 -3.83 -5.05
C PHE A 154 -6.21 -4.59 -6.30
N PHE A 155 -7.09 -3.97 -7.07
CA PHE A 155 -7.55 -4.51 -8.35
C PHE A 155 -7.19 -3.53 -9.45
N GLU A 156 -6.35 -3.97 -10.38
CA GLU A 156 -6.05 -3.23 -11.60
C GLU A 156 -7.01 -3.68 -12.70
N ILE A 157 -7.83 -2.74 -13.17
CA ILE A 157 -8.70 -2.98 -14.33
C ILE A 157 -8.01 -2.34 -15.53
N GLU A 158 -7.37 -3.17 -16.37
CA GLU A 158 -6.87 -2.73 -17.65
C GLU A 158 -8.04 -2.44 -18.57
N THR A 159 -8.23 -1.16 -18.92
CA THR A 159 -9.05 -0.82 -20.08
C THR A 159 -8.30 -1.25 -21.35
N ARG A 160 -8.50 -2.47 -21.80
CA ARG A 160 -8.24 -2.77 -23.20
C ARG A 160 -9.07 -1.78 -24.00
N HIS A 161 -8.50 -1.20 -25.04
CA HIS A 161 -9.25 -0.41 -26.01
C HIS A 161 -10.44 -1.27 -26.46
N ILE A 162 -11.61 -1.05 -25.86
CA ILE A 162 -12.85 -1.56 -26.37
C ILE A 162 -13.04 -0.74 -27.65
N ASN A 163 -12.75 -1.33 -28.81
CA ASN A 163 -13.09 -0.73 -30.07
C ASN A 163 -14.61 -0.47 -29.99
N LEU A 164 -15.03 0.78 -30.19
CA LEU A 164 -16.44 1.15 -30.24
C LEU A 164 -17.26 0.27 -31.19
N TYR A 165 -16.62 -0.38 -32.15
CA TYR A 165 -17.21 -1.37 -33.07
C TYR A 165 -17.57 -2.73 -32.42
N ASP A 166 -17.10 -3.02 -31.21
CA ASP A 166 -17.46 -4.27 -30.53
C ASP A 166 -18.72 -4.13 -29.65
N TRP A 167 -19.24 -2.91 -29.47
CA TRP A 167 -20.48 -2.69 -28.74
C TRP A 167 -21.72 -3.26 -29.47
N ASP A 168 -21.70 -3.32 -30.81
CA ASP A 168 -22.79 -3.87 -31.62
C ASP A 168 -22.91 -5.40 -31.52
N LYS A 169 -21.95 -6.07 -30.89
CA LYS A 169 -21.95 -7.54 -30.71
C LYS A 169 -22.38 -7.98 -29.31
N LEU A 170 -22.69 -7.04 -28.43
CA LEU A 170 -23.07 -7.33 -27.03
C LEU A 170 -24.58 -7.24 -26.78
N TRP A 171 -25.40 -7.00 -27.84
CA TRP A 171 -26.86 -6.98 -27.78
C TRP A 171 -27.48 -8.02 -28.73
#